data_460eb48c82148813ee8bc11ea669e25b
#
_entry.id   460eb48c82148813ee8bc11ea669e25b
#
_cell.length_a   1.000
_cell.length_b   1.000
_cell.length_c   1.000
_cell.angle_alpha   90.00
_cell.angle_beta   90.00
_cell.angle_gamma   90.00
#
_symmetry.space_group_name_H-M   'P 1'
#
loop_
_entity.id
_entity.type
_entity.pdbx_description
1 polymer ?
#
loop_
_entity_poly.entity_id
_entity_poly.type
_entity_poly.pdbx_seq_one_letter_code
_entity_poly.pdbx_strand_id
1 'polypeptide(L)'
;MNDYCKYMSGTLVEEKWGLYVDTAGFSKVYPHQHYPKNYEHPSSHTFSWNKGRVLRGHQLIYVSRGSGVFESEFADPIEITEGTCMFLHAGVWHRYKPDTNSGWDEYWIGFNGNYANELMRNDFFNVKYPFIKIGLSSELLNLFHKLIETVQTAPSGYQQISAGITLQILGYLYSASLSNDTDRSPIGRLIEKAKFLLQESLEKHIDLEKMARELPMGYSSFRKEFKRLTGEPPNQFVLNLRLNRAKYLLENSTLSINEIAQQTGFESVFYFSKLFKKRNGKSPKFY
;
A
#
# COMPACT_ATOMS: atom_id res chain seq x y z
N MET A 1 6.49 7.97 -0.69
CA MET A 1 5.53 8.37 0.37
C MET A 1 6.28 8.56 1.67
N ASN A 2 5.96 9.60 2.45
CA ASN A 2 6.51 9.78 3.80
C ASN A 2 5.70 8.95 4.80
N ASP A 3 6.28 8.68 5.98
CA ASP A 3 5.58 7.99 7.05
C ASP A 3 4.25 8.69 7.36
N TYR A 4 3.21 7.90 7.51
CA TYR A 4 1.86 8.39 7.80
C TYR A 4 1.13 7.39 8.68
N CYS A 5 0.45 7.88 9.69
CA CYS A 5 -0.40 7.09 10.56
C CYS A 5 -1.61 7.92 10.97
N LYS A 6 -2.80 7.36 10.91
CA LYS A 6 -4.02 7.97 11.43
C LYS A 6 -4.87 6.92 12.15
N TYR A 7 -5.33 7.29 13.33
CA TYR A 7 -6.31 6.54 14.12
C TYR A 7 -7.66 7.24 14.03
N MET A 8 -8.72 6.47 13.91
CA MET A 8 -10.08 6.94 13.71
C MET A 8 -11.01 6.16 14.62
N SER A 9 -12.04 6.82 15.14
CA SER A 9 -13.07 6.14 15.93
C SER A 9 -14.29 5.87 15.06
N GLY A 10 -14.84 4.69 15.12
CA GLY A 10 -16.15 4.39 14.55
C GLY A 10 -17.24 5.14 15.32
N THR A 11 -18.22 5.68 14.59
CA THR A 11 -19.46 6.22 15.16
C THR A 11 -20.60 5.23 14.95
N LEU A 12 -21.78 5.54 15.48
CA LEU A 12 -22.99 4.71 15.26
C LEU A 12 -23.33 4.55 13.76
N VAL A 13 -22.93 5.50 12.91
CA VAL A 13 -23.15 5.41 11.45
C VAL A 13 -22.24 4.35 10.85
N GLU A 14 -20.94 4.38 11.18
CA GLU A 14 -19.97 3.40 10.70
C GLU A 14 -20.26 2.00 11.24
N GLU A 15 -20.66 1.88 12.50
CA GLU A 15 -21.07 0.60 13.08
C GLU A 15 -22.27 -0.01 12.33
N LYS A 16 -23.28 0.81 12.00
CA LYS A 16 -24.44 0.37 11.18
C LYS A 16 -24.06 0.06 9.74
N TRP A 17 -22.99 0.68 9.20
CA TRP A 17 -22.46 0.35 7.88
C TRP A 17 -21.88 -1.07 7.84
N GLY A 18 -21.44 -1.58 8.99
CA GLY A 18 -21.00 -2.96 9.20
C GLY A 18 -19.51 -3.20 8.99
N LEU A 19 -18.80 -2.31 8.30
CA LEU A 19 -17.36 -2.27 8.20
C LEU A 19 -16.89 -0.81 8.21
N TYR A 20 -15.90 -0.51 9.04
CA TYR A 20 -15.25 0.80 9.09
C TYR A 20 -13.74 0.66 9.34
N VAL A 21 -12.98 1.66 8.92
CA VAL A 21 -11.52 1.72 9.10
C VAL A 21 -11.22 2.49 10.38
N ASP A 22 -10.48 1.88 11.31
CA ASP A 22 -10.09 2.48 12.58
C ASP A 22 -8.62 2.93 12.62
N THR A 23 -7.77 2.41 11.72
CA THR A 23 -6.42 2.91 11.47
C THR A 23 -5.97 2.66 10.05
N ALA A 24 -5.17 3.56 9.52
CA ALA A 24 -4.50 3.36 8.24
C ALA A 24 -3.14 4.08 8.25
N GLY A 25 -2.16 3.50 7.57
CA GLY A 25 -0.86 4.13 7.50
C GLY A 25 0.16 3.41 6.64
N PHE A 26 1.33 4.05 6.61
CA PHE A 26 2.54 3.59 5.96
C PHE A 26 3.75 3.99 6.78
N SER A 27 4.72 3.10 6.94
CA SER A 27 5.96 3.35 7.65
C SER A 27 7.16 2.69 6.97
N LYS A 28 8.29 3.42 6.94
CA LYS A 28 9.61 2.91 6.53
C LYS A 28 10.46 2.69 7.76
N VAL A 29 10.75 1.45 8.08
CA VAL A 29 11.67 1.10 9.15
C VAL A 29 13.03 0.78 8.55
N TYR A 30 14.03 1.59 8.86
CA TYR A 30 15.40 1.40 8.37
C TYR A 30 16.16 0.34 9.18
N PRO A 31 17.24 -0.26 8.62
CA PRO A 31 18.13 -1.12 9.38
C PRO A 31 18.55 -0.48 10.71
N HIS A 32 18.58 -1.29 11.77
CA HIS A 32 18.93 -0.89 13.15
C HIS A 32 18.01 0.17 13.79
N GLN A 33 16.91 0.53 13.15
CA GLN A 33 15.93 1.43 13.74
C GLN A 33 15.06 0.71 14.77
N HIS A 34 14.75 1.40 15.87
CA HIS A 34 13.85 0.87 16.90
C HIS A 34 12.44 0.63 16.33
N TYR A 35 11.82 -0.50 16.73
CA TYR A 35 10.44 -0.85 16.34
C TYR A 35 9.63 -1.29 17.56
N PRO A 36 8.35 -0.89 17.68
CA PRO A 36 7.67 0.08 16.82
C PRO A 36 8.33 1.48 16.92
N LYS A 37 8.16 2.29 15.89
CA LYS A 37 8.61 3.69 15.94
C LYS A 37 7.87 4.42 17.05
N ASN A 38 8.54 5.42 17.64
CA ASN A 38 7.93 6.31 18.65
C ASN A 38 6.93 7.27 17.99
N TYR A 39 5.82 6.73 17.49
CA TYR A 39 4.64 7.53 17.21
C TYR A 39 3.79 7.63 18.49
N GLU A 40 2.96 8.65 18.60
CA GLU A 40 1.90 8.70 19.61
C GLU A 40 0.82 7.65 19.28
N HIS A 41 1.14 6.39 19.58
CA HIS A 41 0.16 5.32 19.46
C HIS A 41 -0.83 5.37 20.62
N PRO A 42 -2.13 5.22 20.37
CA PRO A 42 -3.09 4.98 21.44
C PRO A 42 -2.65 3.78 22.28
N SER A 43 -2.95 3.80 23.57
CA SER A 43 -2.57 2.70 24.50
C SER A 43 -3.00 1.30 24.01
N SER A 44 -4.11 1.24 23.28
CA SER A 44 -4.63 0.00 22.65
C SER A 44 -3.74 -0.55 21.51
N HIS A 45 -2.85 0.27 20.95
CA HIS A 45 -1.98 -0.10 19.84
C HIS A 45 -0.49 -0.16 20.24
N THR A 46 -0.18 0.25 21.45
CA THR A 46 1.19 0.16 21.97
C THR A 46 1.53 -1.31 22.24
N PHE A 47 2.70 -1.75 21.79
CA PHE A 47 3.22 -3.08 22.13
C PHE A 47 4.75 -3.08 22.21
N SER A 48 5.28 -4.12 22.84
CA SER A 48 6.71 -4.44 22.81
C SER A 48 6.88 -5.88 22.37
N TRP A 49 8.02 -6.19 21.77
CA TRP A 49 8.30 -7.56 21.33
C TRP A 49 8.11 -8.59 22.44
N ASN A 50 8.52 -8.27 23.67
CA ASN A 50 8.45 -9.21 24.80
C ASN A 50 7.02 -9.50 25.26
N LYS A 51 6.10 -8.54 25.13
CA LYS A 51 4.71 -8.69 25.60
C LYS A 51 3.74 -9.10 24.49
N GLY A 52 4.01 -8.69 23.23
CA GLY A 52 3.03 -8.77 22.18
C GLY A 52 1.83 -7.86 22.48
N ARG A 53 0.71 -8.09 21.79
CA ARG A 53 -0.57 -7.38 22.04
C ARG A 53 -1.76 -8.19 21.58
N VAL A 54 -2.95 -7.75 22.02
CA VAL A 54 -4.26 -8.20 21.52
C VAL A 54 -5.00 -6.96 21.03
N LEU A 55 -5.46 -6.95 19.78
CA LEU A 55 -6.27 -5.87 19.22
C LEU A 55 -7.76 -6.21 19.32
N ARG A 56 -8.60 -5.16 19.44
CA ARG A 56 -10.06 -5.30 19.43
C ARG A 56 -10.63 -5.43 18.03
N GLY A 57 -9.97 -4.83 17.03
CA GLY A 57 -10.30 -4.89 15.61
C GLY A 57 -9.34 -5.79 14.86
N HIS A 58 -9.65 -6.05 13.60
CA HIS A 58 -8.76 -6.73 12.67
C HIS A 58 -7.77 -5.74 12.06
N GLN A 59 -6.60 -6.24 11.68
CA GLN A 59 -5.64 -5.42 10.94
C GLN A 59 -5.02 -6.24 9.81
N LEU A 60 -4.85 -5.63 8.67
CA LEU A 60 -4.08 -6.14 7.54
C LEU A 60 -2.79 -5.33 7.43
N ILE A 61 -1.66 -6.01 7.32
CA ILE A 61 -0.35 -5.40 7.10
C ILE A 61 0.26 -5.99 5.83
N TYR A 62 0.69 -5.15 4.92
CA TYR A 62 1.41 -5.52 3.71
C TYR A 62 2.86 -5.07 3.81
N VAL A 63 3.80 -6.02 3.83
CA VAL A 63 5.24 -5.74 3.84
C VAL A 63 5.71 -5.60 2.39
N SER A 64 6.08 -4.39 2.00
CA SER A 64 6.43 -4.05 0.61
C SER A 64 7.93 -4.07 0.33
N ARG A 65 8.77 -4.10 1.38
CA ARG A 65 10.23 -4.22 1.29
C ARG A 65 10.77 -4.80 2.59
N GLY A 66 11.87 -5.52 2.50
CA GLY A 66 12.57 -6.05 3.67
C GLY A 66 11.98 -7.36 4.20
N SER A 67 12.32 -7.67 5.43
CA SER A 67 11.90 -8.90 6.09
C SER A 67 11.68 -8.69 7.60
N GLY A 68 11.12 -9.69 8.24
CA GLY A 68 10.87 -9.67 9.67
C GLY A 68 10.31 -10.98 10.18
N VAL A 69 9.76 -10.97 11.37
CA VAL A 69 9.16 -12.14 12.01
C VAL A 69 7.79 -11.80 12.56
N PHE A 70 6.86 -12.72 12.42
CA PHE A 70 5.52 -12.70 12.99
C PHE A 70 5.29 -13.96 13.84
N GLU A 71 4.55 -13.81 14.92
CA GLU A 71 4.11 -14.89 15.80
C GLU A 71 2.72 -14.54 16.35
N SER A 72 1.86 -15.55 16.53
CA SER A 72 0.54 -15.39 17.16
C SER A 72 0.21 -16.59 18.04
N GLU A 73 -0.89 -16.50 18.77
CA GLU A 73 -1.41 -17.61 19.60
C GLU A 73 -1.65 -18.90 18.78
N PHE A 74 -1.93 -18.79 17.48
CA PHE A 74 -2.28 -19.94 16.62
C PHE A 74 -1.23 -20.22 15.54
N ALA A 75 -0.16 -19.44 15.46
CA ALA A 75 0.90 -19.61 14.46
C ALA A 75 2.27 -19.45 15.11
N ASP A 76 3.12 -20.49 14.95
CA ASP A 76 4.52 -20.44 15.34
C ASP A 76 5.26 -19.27 14.67
N PRO A 77 6.44 -18.87 15.17
CA PRO A 77 7.23 -17.82 14.54
C PRO A 77 7.50 -18.09 13.06
N ILE A 78 7.07 -17.16 12.22
CA ILE A 78 7.15 -17.24 10.76
C ILE A 78 7.98 -16.07 10.25
N GLU A 79 8.89 -16.36 9.32
CA GLU A 79 9.61 -15.32 8.58
C GLU A 79 8.67 -14.64 7.60
N ILE A 80 8.61 -13.32 7.70
CA ILE A 80 7.87 -12.43 6.78
C ILE A 80 8.86 -11.80 5.83
N THR A 81 8.57 -11.88 4.54
CA THR A 81 9.39 -11.29 3.47
C THR A 81 8.59 -10.30 2.63
N GLU A 82 9.26 -9.52 1.81
CA GLU A 82 8.59 -8.59 0.88
C GLU A 82 7.49 -9.31 0.06
N GLY A 83 6.37 -8.64 -0.15
CA GLY A 83 5.22 -9.17 -0.87
C GLY A 83 4.28 -10.01 -0.01
N THR A 84 4.46 -10.04 1.31
CA THR A 84 3.58 -10.78 2.24
C THR A 84 2.55 -9.83 2.88
N CYS A 85 1.30 -10.26 2.89
CA CYS A 85 0.22 -9.68 3.68
C CYS A 85 0.02 -10.51 4.96
N MET A 86 -0.04 -9.85 6.11
CA MET A 86 -0.31 -10.45 7.42
C MET A 86 -1.68 -10.00 7.92
N PHE A 87 -2.49 -10.92 8.43
CA PHE A 87 -3.77 -10.64 9.08
C PHE A 87 -3.62 -10.75 10.59
N LEU A 88 -3.90 -9.67 11.30
CA LEU A 88 -4.03 -9.65 12.75
C LEU A 88 -5.53 -9.79 13.08
N HIS A 89 -5.90 -10.92 13.65
CA HIS A 89 -7.30 -11.19 13.99
C HIS A 89 -7.68 -10.55 15.33
N ALA A 90 -8.88 -9.98 15.38
CA ALA A 90 -9.43 -9.40 16.60
C ALA A 90 -9.45 -10.43 17.74
N GLY A 91 -9.01 -10.05 18.93
CA GLY A 91 -8.99 -10.89 20.11
C GLY A 91 -7.86 -11.93 20.15
N VAL A 92 -7.02 -12.01 19.13
CA VAL A 92 -5.89 -12.99 19.07
C VAL A 92 -4.59 -12.30 19.46
N TRP A 93 -3.84 -12.90 20.36
CA TRP A 93 -2.52 -12.43 20.73
C TRP A 93 -1.54 -12.59 19.56
N HIS A 94 -0.73 -11.55 19.32
CA HIS A 94 0.30 -11.55 18.29
C HIS A 94 1.47 -10.63 18.63
N ARG A 95 2.59 -10.89 17.96
CA ARG A 95 3.73 -9.98 17.90
C ARG A 95 4.44 -10.08 16.56
N TYR A 96 5.04 -8.99 16.14
CA TYR A 96 5.83 -8.93 14.91
C TYR A 96 6.87 -7.81 14.99
N LYS A 97 7.91 -7.92 14.21
CA LYS A 97 8.94 -6.88 14.07
C LYS A 97 9.74 -7.08 12.79
N PRO A 98 10.31 -6.00 12.22
CA PRO A 98 11.30 -6.12 11.15
C PRO A 98 12.57 -6.82 11.62
N ASP A 99 13.27 -7.45 10.69
CA ASP A 99 14.65 -7.86 10.86
C ASP A 99 15.55 -6.64 11.04
N THR A 100 16.48 -6.71 11.98
CA THR A 100 17.33 -5.56 12.34
C THR A 100 18.25 -5.13 11.21
N ASN A 101 18.68 -6.05 10.34
CA ASN A 101 19.65 -5.75 9.28
C ASN A 101 19.00 -5.26 8.01
N SER A 102 17.76 -5.70 7.71
CA SER A 102 17.04 -5.29 6.51
C SER A 102 16.08 -4.13 6.74
N GLY A 103 15.52 -4.01 7.95
CA GLY A 103 14.33 -3.21 8.18
C GLY A 103 13.16 -3.70 7.32
N TRP A 104 12.09 -2.92 7.23
CA TRP A 104 11.02 -3.13 6.26
C TRP A 104 10.23 -1.86 5.95
N ASP A 105 9.43 -1.90 4.87
CA ASP A 105 8.39 -0.92 4.58
C ASP A 105 7.04 -1.61 4.71
N GLU A 106 6.12 -1.02 5.46
CA GLU A 106 4.81 -1.61 5.76
C GLU A 106 3.67 -0.64 5.48
N TYR A 107 2.61 -1.16 4.84
CA TYR A 107 1.31 -0.53 4.73
C TYR A 107 0.34 -1.25 5.64
N TRP A 108 -0.57 -0.54 6.32
CA TRP A 108 -1.59 -1.20 7.13
C TRP A 108 -2.95 -0.55 7.05
N ILE A 109 -3.95 -1.37 7.34
CA ILE A 109 -5.34 -1.00 7.53
C ILE A 109 -5.84 -1.73 8.77
N GLY A 110 -6.33 -1.01 9.78
CA GLY A 110 -7.16 -1.57 10.83
C GLY A 110 -8.63 -1.37 10.47
N PHE A 111 -9.43 -2.40 10.67
CA PHE A 111 -10.85 -2.36 10.35
C PHE A 111 -11.66 -3.16 11.35
N ASN A 112 -12.93 -2.77 11.52
CA ASN A 112 -13.83 -3.35 12.49
C ASN A 112 -15.29 -3.29 11.99
N GLY A 113 -16.22 -3.84 12.77
CA GLY A 113 -17.65 -3.86 12.49
C GLY A 113 -18.20 -5.26 12.37
N ASN A 114 -19.54 -5.38 12.43
CA ASN A 114 -20.21 -6.69 12.43
C ASN A 114 -19.93 -7.49 11.15
N TYR A 115 -19.99 -6.83 9.99
CA TYR A 115 -19.70 -7.49 8.72
C TYR A 115 -18.23 -7.86 8.59
N ALA A 116 -17.31 -6.99 9.07
CA ALA A 116 -15.90 -7.31 9.11
C ALA A 116 -15.62 -8.55 9.97
N ASN A 117 -16.23 -8.62 11.16
CA ASN A 117 -16.09 -9.75 12.07
C ASN A 117 -16.65 -11.05 11.46
N GLU A 118 -17.78 -10.98 10.76
CA GLU A 118 -18.37 -12.13 10.06
C GLU A 118 -17.44 -12.60 8.94
N LEU A 119 -16.95 -11.68 8.10
CA LEU A 119 -16.04 -12.01 7.00
C LEU A 119 -14.75 -12.68 7.50
N MET A 120 -14.17 -12.17 8.60
CA MET A 120 -12.94 -12.69 9.16
C MET A 120 -13.10 -13.99 9.97
N ARG A 121 -14.31 -14.35 10.37
CA ARG A 121 -14.62 -15.65 11.00
C ARG A 121 -14.82 -16.78 10.00
N ASN A 122 -15.17 -16.44 8.77
CA ASN A 122 -15.27 -17.42 7.70
C ASN A 122 -13.86 -17.86 7.26
N ASP A 123 -13.75 -19.03 6.63
CA ASP A 123 -12.48 -19.64 6.23
C ASP A 123 -11.72 -18.90 5.10
N PHE A 124 -12.17 -17.70 4.72
CA PHE A 124 -11.50 -16.87 3.73
C PHE A 124 -10.11 -16.40 4.20
N PHE A 125 -9.97 -16.10 5.51
CA PHE A 125 -8.72 -15.63 6.11
C PHE A 125 -8.45 -16.43 7.39
N ASN A 126 -7.66 -17.50 7.25
CA ASN A 126 -7.49 -18.48 8.31
C ASN A 126 -6.56 -17.94 9.43
N VAL A 127 -7.03 -18.01 10.68
CA VAL A 127 -6.30 -17.54 11.85
C VAL A 127 -5.01 -18.35 12.13
N LYS A 128 -4.95 -19.61 11.68
CA LYS A 128 -3.76 -20.48 11.82
C LYS A 128 -2.72 -20.22 10.73
N TYR A 129 -3.14 -19.65 9.60
CA TYR A 129 -2.29 -19.28 8.48
C TYR A 129 -2.57 -17.83 8.10
N PRO A 130 -2.25 -16.86 8.99
CA PRO A 130 -2.71 -15.48 8.88
C PRO A 130 -1.88 -14.66 7.89
N PHE A 131 -1.45 -15.25 6.78
CA PHE A 131 -0.64 -14.58 5.78
C PHE A 131 -0.95 -15.07 4.36
N ILE A 132 -0.83 -14.15 3.43
CA ILE A 132 -0.93 -14.41 1.99
C ILE A 132 0.31 -13.80 1.33
N LYS A 133 1.08 -14.64 0.62
CA LYS A 133 2.25 -14.21 -0.14
C LYS A 133 1.83 -13.93 -1.58
N ILE A 134 1.67 -12.67 -1.94
CA ILE A 134 1.22 -12.26 -3.28
C ILE A 134 2.34 -11.66 -4.14
N GLY A 135 3.55 -11.50 -3.55
CA GLY A 135 4.63 -10.76 -4.17
C GLY A 135 4.40 -9.25 -4.17
N LEU A 136 5.24 -8.52 -4.90
CA LEU A 136 5.08 -7.08 -5.07
C LEU A 136 3.98 -6.82 -6.10
N SER A 137 2.84 -6.29 -5.63
CA SER A 137 1.65 -6.01 -6.44
C SER A 137 1.41 -4.51 -6.57
N SER A 138 1.49 -4.02 -7.82
CA SER A 138 1.17 -2.64 -8.13
C SER A 138 -0.31 -2.30 -7.91
N GLU A 139 -1.20 -3.26 -8.09
CA GLU A 139 -2.64 -3.09 -7.86
C GLU A 139 -2.95 -2.95 -6.37
N LEU A 140 -2.39 -3.84 -5.53
CA LEU A 140 -2.54 -3.73 -4.07
C LEU A 140 -1.96 -2.41 -3.56
N LEU A 141 -0.79 -2.01 -4.05
CA LEU A 141 -0.17 -0.73 -3.70
C LEU A 141 -1.06 0.46 -4.04
N ASN A 142 -1.69 0.46 -5.22
CA ASN A 142 -2.65 1.50 -5.61
C ASN A 142 -3.84 1.57 -4.64
N LEU A 143 -4.36 0.43 -4.20
CA LEU A 143 -5.48 0.39 -3.26
C LEU A 143 -5.08 0.96 -1.90
N PHE A 144 -3.89 0.62 -1.39
CA PHE A 144 -3.36 1.23 -0.16
C PHE A 144 -3.15 2.72 -0.30
N HIS A 145 -2.57 3.19 -1.41
CA HIS A 145 -2.38 4.62 -1.66
C HIS A 145 -3.73 5.35 -1.69
N LYS A 146 -4.72 4.80 -2.43
CA LYS A 146 -6.07 5.37 -2.49
C LYS A 146 -6.75 5.42 -1.13
N LEU A 147 -6.59 4.36 -0.30
CA LEU A 147 -7.13 4.35 1.05
C LEU A 147 -6.49 5.44 1.92
N ILE A 148 -5.15 5.49 1.98
CA ILE A 148 -4.41 6.47 2.78
C ILE A 148 -4.80 7.88 2.35
N GLU A 149 -4.86 8.14 1.05
CA GLU A 149 -5.26 9.41 0.49
C GLU A 149 -6.70 9.80 0.85
N THR A 150 -7.65 8.85 0.78
CA THR A 150 -9.04 9.05 1.21
C THR A 150 -9.11 9.42 2.70
N VAL A 151 -8.31 8.76 3.54
CA VAL A 151 -8.25 9.03 4.99
C VAL A 151 -7.56 10.38 5.29
N GLN A 152 -6.55 10.77 4.50
CA GLN A 152 -5.85 12.06 4.63
C GLN A 152 -6.75 13.24 4.29
N THR A 153 -7.41 13.19 3.14
CA THR A 153 -8.27 14.27 2.63
C THR A 153 -9.64 14.31 3.31
N ALA A 154 -10.07 13.18 3.87
CA ALA A 154 -11.33 13.03 4.61
C ALA A 154 -12.56 13.70 3.94
N PRO A 155 -12.85 13.41 2.65
CA PRO A 155 -14.04 13.96 2.00
C PRO A 155 -15.32 13.45 2.68
N SER A 156 -16.47 14.10 2.41
CA SER A 156 -17.76 13.61 2.93
C SER A 156 -17.95 12.13 2.62
N GLY A 157 -18.27 11.32 3.64
CA GLY A 157 -18.42 9.87 3.51
C GLY A 157 -17.11 9.12 3.34
N TYR A 158 -15.97 9.70 3.70
CA TYR A 158 -14.66 9.05 3.55
C TYR A 158 -14.58 7.69 4.27
N GLN A 159 -15.29 7.51 5.37
CA GLN A 159 -15.34 6.23 6.09
C GLN A 159 -16.00 5.13 5.24
N GLN A 160 -17.10 5.45 4.57
CA GLN A 160 -17.81 4.52 3.68
C GLN A 160 -16.99 4.20 2.43
N ILE A 161 -16.28 5.21 1.88
CA ILE A 161 -15.34 5.03 0.77
C ILE A 161 -14.20 4.12 1.21
N SER A 162 -13.60 4.38 2.40
CA SER A 162 -12.52 3.57 2.97
C SER A 162 -12.96 2.13 3.23
N ALA A 163 -14.18 1.91 3.72
CA ALA A 163 -14.77 0.59 3.88
C ALA A 163 -14.86 -0.17 2.54
N GLY A 164 -15.32 0.50 1.48
CA GLY A 164 -15.39 -0.07 0.13
C GLY A 164 -14.00 -0.44 -0.41
N ILE A 165 -13.00 0.42 -0.21
CA ILE A 165 -11.60 0.13 -0.61
C ILE A 165 -11.05 -1.06 0.18
N THR A 166 -11.33 -1.14 1.49
CA THR A 166 -10.92 -2.27 2.33
C THR A 166 -11.52 -3.59 1.82
N LEU A 167 -12.81 -3.62 1.48
CA LEU A 167 -13.44 -4.81 0.88
C LEU A 167 -12.80 -5.17 -0.47
N GLN A 168 -12.45 -4.19 -1.28
CA GLN A 168 -11.75 -4.44 -2.55
C GLN A 168 -10.38 -5.06 -2.31
N ILE A 169 -9.62 -4.59 -1.32
CA ILE A 169 -8.34 -5.17 -0.92
C ILE A 169 -8.51 -6.62 -0.45
N LEU A 170 -9.48 -6.88 0.44
CA LEU A 170 -9.77 -8.23 0.94
C LEU A 170 -10.16 -9.18 -0.19
N GLY A 171 -11.04 -8.75 -1.10
CA GLY A 171 -11.43 -9.52 -2.28
C GLY A 171 -10.24 -9.81 -3.22
N TYR A 172 -9.37 -8.82 -3.44
CA TYR A 172 -8.14 -8.99 -4.22
C TYR A 172 -7.21 -10.03 -3.58
N LEU A 173 -6.98 -9.96 -2.27
CA LEU A 173 -6.13 -10.90 -1.56
C LEU A 173 -6.71 -12.31 -1.56
N TYR A 174 -8.02 -12.46 -1.38
CA TYR A 174 -8.68 -13.75 -1.47
C TYR A 174 -8.54 -14.36 -2.87
N SER A 175 -8.80 -13.58 -3.92
CA SER A 175 -8.58 -14.02 -5.31
C SER A 175 -7.13 -14.44 -5.56
N ALA A 176 -6.17 -13.68 -5.04
CA ALA A 176 -4.75 -14.02 -5.16
C ALA A 176 -4.38 -15.32 -4.42
N SER A 177 -5.03 -15.60 -3.26
CA SER A 177 -4.80 -16.84 -2.51
C SER A 177 -5.31 -18.10 -3.22
N LEU A 178 -6.31 -17.95 -4.08
CA LEU A 178 -6.85 -19.05 -4.90
C LEU A 178 -6.02 -19.31 -6.16
N SER A 179 -5.26 -18.31 -6.61
CA SER A 179 -4.41 -18.43 -7.80
C SER A 179 -3.08 -19.05 -7.40
N ASN A 180 -2.72 -20.18 -7.96
CA ASN A 180 -1.39 -20.72 -7.77
C ASN A 180 -0.35 -19.75 -8.36
N ASP A 181 0.73 -19.50 -7.63
CA ASP A 181 1.85 -18.60 -8.03
C ASP A 181 2.52 -19.04 -9.37
N THR A 182 2.14 -20.22 -9.89
CA THR A 182 2.58 -20.82 -11.16
C THR A 182 1.98 -20.17 -12.39
N ASP A 183 0.86 -19.44 -12.27
CA ASP A 183 0.15 -18.86 -13.43
C ASP A 183 0.82 -17.61 -14.03
N ARG A 184 1.73 -16.97 -13.31
CA ARG A 184 2.49 -15.83 -13.82
C ARG A 184 3.85 -16.25 -14.33
N SER A 185 4.14 -15.94 -15.61
CA SER A 185 5.48 -16.18 -16.17
C SER A 185 6.56 -15.43 -15.36
N PRO A 186 7.81 -15.94 -15.29
CA PRO A 186 8.92 -15.24 -14.62
C PRO A 186 9.07 -13.79 -15.07
N ILE A 187 8.89 -13.52 -16.35
CA ILE A 187 8.92 -12.16 -16.94
C ILE A 187 7.74 -11.33 -16.42
N GLY A 188 6.54 -11.90 -16.31
CA GLY A 188 5.37 -11.23 -15.77
C GLY A 188 5.60 -10.76 -14.34
N ARG A 189 6.20 -11.58 -13.47
CA ARG A 189 6.57 -11.19 -12.11
C ARG A 189 7.60 -10.05 -12.08
N LEU A 190 8.60 -10.07 -12.96
CA LEU A 190 9.58 -8.97 -13.04
C LEU A 190 8.95 -7.66 -13.49
N ILE A 191 8.00 -7.69 -14.43
CA ILE A 191 7.30 -6.48 -14.87
C ILE A 191 6.34 -5.95 -13.79
N GLU A 192 5.65 -6.82 -13.04
CA GLU A 192 4.85 -6.39 -11.88
C GLU A 192 5.73 -5.75 -10.80
N LYS A 193 6.88 -6.34 -10.49
CA LYS A 193 7.88 -5.72 -9.60
C LYS A 193 8.32 -4.35 -10.12
N ALA A 194 8.57 -4.22 -11.43
CA ALA A 194 8.92 -2.93 -12.04
C ALA A 194 7.80 -1.90 -11.88
N LYS A 195 6.55 -2.25 -12.17
CA LYS A 195 5.39 -1.37 -11.97
C LYS A 195 5.29 -0.89 -10.52
N PHE A 196 5.45 -1.82 -9.56
CA PHE A 196 5.45 -1.51 -8.14
C PHE A 196 6.54 -0.49 -7.79
N LEU A 197 7.80 -0.73 -8.20
CA LEU A 197 8.94 0.16 -7.93
C LEU A 197 8.76 1.55 -8.58
N LEU A 198 8.18 1.61 -9.78
CA LEU A 198 7.86 2.86 -10.47
C LEU A 198 6.83 3.68 -9.71
N GLN A 199 5.81 3.02 -9.14
CA GLN A 199 4.77 3.68 -8.32
C GLN A 199 5.32 4.20 -6.98
N GLU A 200 6.15 3.41 -6.30
CA GLU A 200 6.81 3.80 -5.05
C GLU A 200 7.74 5.01 -5.22
N SER A 201 8.30 5.19 -6.42
CA SER A 201 9.31 6.19 -6.71
C SER A 201 8.79 7.42 -7.46
N LEU A 202 7.46 7.62 -7.58
CA LEU A 202 6.88 8.67 -8.42
C LEU A 202 7.37 10.08 -8.12
N GLU A 203 7.61 10.38 -6.85
CA GLU A 203 8.06 11.71 -6.37
C GLU A 203 9.56 11.98 -6.68
N LYS A 204 10.30 10.95 -7.07
CA LYS A 204 11.76 11.02 -7.25
C LYS A 204 12.14 10.95 -8.73
N HIS A 205 13.37 11.32 -9.02
CA HIS A 205 13.98 10.99 -10.32
C HIS A 205 14.09 9.47 -10.46
N ILE A 206 13.58 8.91 -11.56
CA ILE A 206 13.57 7.46 -11.83
C ILE A 206 14.61 7.17 -12.91
N ASP A 207 15.66 6.46 -12.54
CA ASP A 207 16.65 5.90 -13.48
C ASP A 207 16.17 4.51 -13.94
N LEU A 208 15.55 4.46 -15.11
CA LEU A 208 15.01 3.22 -15.69
C LEU A 208 16.10 2.21 -16.10
N GLU A 209 17.30 2.67 -16.41
CA GLU A 209 18.41 1.76 -16.74
C GLU A 209 18.94 1.06 -15.49
N LYS A 210 19.06 1.81 -14.40
CA LYS A 210 19.40 1.25 -13.09
C LYS A 210 18.34 0.23 -12.65
N MET A 211 17.07 0.58 -12.77
CA MET A 211 15.95 -0.33 -12.44
C MET A 211 16.02 -1.62 -13.27
N ALA A 212 16.27 -1.54 -14.57
CA ALA A 212 16.39 -2.74 -15.42
C ALA A 212 17.54 -3.64 -14.95
N ARG A 213 18.66 -3.09 -14.50
CA ARG A 213 19.79 -3.87 -13.93
C ARG A 213 19.40 -4.57 -12.62
N GLU A 214 18.57 -3.95 -11.79
CA GLU A 214 18.06 -4.52 -10.53
C GLU A 214 17.04 -5.66 -10.78
N LEU A 215 16.43 -5.69 -11.96
CA LEU A 215 15.46 -6.70 -12.40
C LEU A 215 16.08 -7.86 -13.21
N PRO A 216 17.32 -8.22 -13.07
CA PRO A 216 18.21 -8.99 -13.93
C PRO A 216 17.79 -9.04 -15.41
N MET A 217 17.52 -7.86 -15.99
CA MET A 217 17.14 -7.70 -17.41
C MET A 217 17.98 -6.62 -18.07
N GLY A 218 18.36 -6.84 -19.34
CA GLY A 218 18.91 -5.75 -20.14
C GLY A 218 17.82 -4.70 -20.44
N TYR A 219 18.21 -3.42 -20.49
CA TYR A 219 17.27 -2.30 -20.64
C TYR A 219 16.37 -2.39 -21.87
N SER A 220 16.92 -2.83 -23.02
CA SER A 220 16.14 -3.03 -24.25
C SER A 220 15.06 -4.11 -24.08
N SER A 221 15.41 -5.24 -23.45
CA SER A 221 14.46 -6.31 -23.15
C SER A 221 13.40 -5.85 -22.16
N PHE A 222 13.81 -5.14 -21.11
CA PHE A 222 12.89 -4.53 -20.16
C PHE A 222 11.85 -3.64 -20.85
N ARG A 223 12.28 -2.68 -21.66
CA ARG A 223 11.35 -1.80 -22.40
C ARG A 223 10.37 -2.56 -23.29
N LYS A 224 10.86 -3.57 -24.01
CA LYS A 224 10.04 -4.40 -24.92
C LYS A 224 8.98 -5.18 -24.14
N GLU A 225 9.38 -5.90 -23.10
CA GLU A 225 8.46 -6.73 -22.29
C GLU A 225 7.51 -5.88 -21.46
N PHE A 226 7.98 -4.77 -20.91
CA PHE A 226 7.13 -3.83 -20.20
C PHE A 226 6.01 -3.30 -21.12
N LYS A 227 6.37 -2.82 -22.33
CA LYS A 227 5.37 -2.35 -23.30
C LYS A 227 4.43 -3.47 -23.75
N ARG A 228 4.93 -4.69 -23.94
CA ARG A 228 4.10 -5.84 -24.34
C ARG A 228 3.06 -6.17 -23.29
N LEU A 229 3.43 -6.14 -22.00
CA LEU A 229 2.56 -6.53 -20.89
C LEU A 229 1.67 -5.40 -20.38
N THR A 230 2.10 -4.12 -20.48
CA THR A 230 1.35 -2.96 -19.96
C THR A 230 0.66 -2.13 -21.04
N GLY A 231 0.96 -2.38 -22.32
CA GLY A 231 0.48 -1.61 -23.46
C GLY A 231 1.30 -0.35 -23.76
N GLU A 232 2.14 0.13 -22.84
CA GLU A 232 2.89 1.38 -22.99
C GLU A 232 4.34 1.27 -22.48
N PRO A 233 5.28 2.09 -23.00
CA PRO A 233 6.67 2.09 -22.54
C PRO A 233 6.78 2.57 -21.07
N PRO A 234 7.84 2.15 -20.31
CA PRO A 234 8.01 2.53 -18.90
C PRO A 234 7.97 4.06 -18.66
N ASN A 235 8.62 4.85 -19.52
CA ASN A 235 8.60 6.32 -19.40
C ASN A 235 7.18 6.89 -19.50
N GLN A 236 6.36 6.37 -20.42
CA GLN A 236 4.99 6.82 -20.60
C GLN A 236 4.11 6.38 -19.43
N PHE A 237 4.32 5.17 -18.93
CA PHE A 237 3.66 4.66 -17.75
C PHE A 237 3.90 5.55 -16.52
N VAL A 238 5.17 5.90 -16.23
CA VAL A 238 5.50 6.83 -15.15
C VAL A 238 4.84 8.19 -15.34
N LEU A 239 4.90 8.73 -16.56
CA LEU A 239 4.27 10.02 -16.87
C LEU A 239 2.76 10.00 -16.62
N ASN A 240 2.09 8.93 -17.04
CA ASN A 240 0.65 8.76 -16.81
C ASN A 240 0.32 8.65 -15.32
N LEU A 241 1.11 7.91 -14.53
CA LEU A 241 0.94 7.83 -13.08
C LEU A 241 1.08 9.20 -12.42
N ARG A 242 2.13 9.97 -12.79
CA ARG A 242 2.36 11.33 -12.28
C ARG A 242 1.21 12.29 -12.62
N LEU A 243 0.72 12.25 -13.84
CA LEU A 243 -0.41 13.09 -14.27
C LEU A 243 -1.72 12.71 -13.59
N ASN A 244 -1.98 11.42 -13.37
CA ASN A 244 -3.15 10.96 -12.64
C ASN A 244 -3.09 11.39 -11.16
N ARG A 245 -1.92 11.28 -10.53
CA ARG A 245 -1.71 11.78 -9.17
C ARG A 245 -1.89 13.30 -9.08
N ALA A 246 -1.34 14.04 -10.06
CA ALA A 246 -1.52 15.50 -10.12
C ALA A 246 -2.99 15.91 -10.29
N LYS A 247 -3.74 15.20 -11.14
CA LYS A 247 -5.18 15.42 -11.28
C LYS A 247 -5.91 15.26 -9.95
N TYR A 248 -5.65 14.17 -9.26
CA TYR A 248 -6.25 13.93 -7.95
C TYR A 248 -5.92 15.04 -6.94
N LEU A 249 -4.66 15.49 -6.87
CA LEU A 249 -4.25 16.55 -5.95
C LEU A 249 -4.91 17.90 -6.28
N LEU A 250 -5.10 18.20 -7.58
CA LEU A 250 -5.84 19.41 -8.01
C LEU A 250 -7.30 19.39 -7.58
N GLU A 251 -7.94 18.23 -7.57
CA GLU A 251 -9.35 18.06 -7.19
C GLU A 251 -9.58 17.99 -5.68
N ASN A 252 -8.57 17.53 -4.90
CA ASN A 252 -8.77 17.11 -3.51
C ASN A 252 -7.80 17.77 -2.51
N SER A 253 -7.04 18.79 -2.92
CA SER A 253 -6.12 19.49 -2.01
C SER A 253 -6.12 21.01 -2.27
N THR A 254 -5.56 21.75 -1.32
CA THR A 254 -5.32 23.20 -1.44
C THR A 254 -3.92 23.54 -1.92
N LEU A 255 -3.16 22.55 -2.39
CA LEU A 255 -1.79 22.72 -2.84
C LEU A 255 -1.71 23.61 -4.08
N SER A 256 -0.69 24.45 -4.14
CA SER A 256 -0.40 25.24 -5.33
C SER A 256 0.07 24.35 -6.49
N ILE A 257 -0.08 24.83 -7.72
CA ILE A 257 0.39 24.10 -8.92
C ILE A 257 1.87 23.75 -8.84
N ASN A 258 2.67 24.60 -8.20
CA ASN A 258 4.10 24.37 -8.00
C ASN A 258 4.33 23.17 -7.05
N GLU A 259 3.65 23.15 -5.90
CA GLU A 259 3.74 22.05 -4.93
C GLU A 259 3.27 20.72 -5.55
N ILE A 260 2.16 20.75 -6.31
CA ILE A 260 1.65 19.56 -7.02
C ILE A 260 2.69 19.05 -8.03
N ALA A 261 3.31 19.94 -8.82
CA ALA A 261 4.35 19.53 -9.76
C ALA A 261 5.52 18.85 -9.04
N GLN A 262 5.99 19.42 -7.92
CA GLN A 262 7.08 18.86 -7.12
C GLN A 262 6.69 17.51 -6.49
N GLN A 263 5.52 17.41 -5.84
CA GLN A 263 5.04 16.17 -5.20
C GLN A 263 4.76 15.05 -6.19
N THR A 264 4.57 15.39 -7.45
CA THR A 264 4.36 14.41 -8.53
C THR A 264 5.62 14.16 -9.36
N GLY A 265 6.79 14.63 -8.91
CA GLY A 265 8.09 14.33 -9.49
C GLY A 265 8.39 15.07 -10.80
N PHE A 266 7.71 16.19 -11.07
CA PHE A 266 8.07 17.07 -12.18
C PHE A 266 9.11 18.12 -11.74
N GLU A 267 10.22 18.17 -12.42
CA GLU A 267 11.31 19.15 -12.16
C GLU A 267 10.91 20.57 -12.63
N SER A 268 10.01 20.68 -13.60
CA SER A 268 9.56 21.93 -14.17
C SER A 268 8.04 22.06 -14.18
N VAL A 269 7.54 23.12 -13.52
CA VAL A 269 6.11 23.46 -13.49
C VAL A 269 5.60 23.80 -14.90
N PHE A 270 6.44 24.40 -15.73
CA PHE A 270 6.07 24.72 -17.13
C PHE A 270 5.89 23.43 -17.94
N TYR A 271 6.83 22.49 -17.81
CA TYR A 271 6.73 21.19 -18.47
C TYR A 271 5.51 20.40 -17.97
N PHE A 272 5.31 20.37 -16.66
CA PHE A 272 4.09 19.79 -16.06
C PHE A 272 2.82 20.37 -16.66
N SER A 273 2.67 21.70 -16.63
CA SER A 273 1.45 22.37 -17.10
C SER A 273 1.18 22.11 -18.59
N LYS A 274 2.24 22.07 -19.42
CA LYS A 274 2.14 21.74 -20.85
C LYS A 274 1.64 20.31 -21.06
N LEU A 275 2.22 19.34 -20.36
CA LEU A 275 1.83 17.94 -20.48
C LEU A 275 0.43 17.69 -19.91
N PHE A 276 0.11 18.27 -18.77
CA PHE A 276 -1.20 18.16 -18.14
C PHE A 276 -2.30 18.69 -19.09
N LYS A 277 -2.09 19.87 -19.69
CA LYS A 277 -3.02 20.44 -20.71
C LYS A 277 -3.15 19.50 -21.92
N LYS A 278 -2.04 18.95 -22.41
CA LYS A 278 -2.05 18.02 -23.55
C LYS A 278 -2.89 16.77 -23.26
N ARG A 279 -2.83 16.26 -22.01
CA ARG A 279 -3.52 15.04 -21.60
C ARG A 279 -4.99 15.25 -21.24
N ASN A 280 -5.31 16.36 -20.54
CA ASN A 280 -6.62 16.61 -19.94
C ASN A 280 -7.44 17.70 -20.66
N GLY A 281 -6.90 18.30 -21.72
CA GLY A 281 -7.56 19.36 -22.49
C GLY A 281 -7.48 20.76 -21.85
N LYS A 282 -7.37 20.83 -20.51
CA LYS A 282 -7.25 22.09 -19.74
C LYS A 282 -5.93 22.13 -18.99
N SER A 283 -5.41 23.36 -18.75
CA SER A 283 -4.22 23.51 -17.92
C SER A 283 -4.57 23.31 -16.42
N PRO A 284 -3.57 22.98 -15.56
CA PRO A 284 -3.81 22.77 -14.13
C PRO A 284 -4.53 23.94 -13.43
N LYS A 285 -4.32 25.17 -13.91
CA LYS A 285 -4.95 26.39 -13.36
C LYS A 285 -6.46 26.44 -13.60
N PHE A 286 -6.94 25.78 -14.65
CA PHE A 286 -8.36 25.81 -15.07
C PHE A 286 -9.01 24.42 -14.99
N TYR A 287 -8.34 23.50 -14.31
CA TYR A 287 -8.83 22.15 -14.08
C TYR A 287 -9.62 22.09 -12.80
#